data_e6336b9aba86e0816d9378a1f3222d27
#
_entry.id   e6336b9aba86e0816d9378a1f3222d27
#
_cell.length_a   1.000
_cell.length_b   1.000
_cell.length_c   1.000
_cell.angle_alpha   90.00
_cell.angle_beta   90.00
_cell.angle_gamma   90.00
#
_symmetry.space_group_name_H-M   'P 1'
#
loop_
_entity.id
_entity.type
_entity.pdbx_description
1 polymer ?
#
loop_
_entity_poly.entity_id
_entity_poly.type
_entity_poly.pdbx_seq_one_letter_code
_entity_poly.pdbx_strand_id
1 'polypeptide(L)'
;MIIANVAAALPGERDFRRVDIIVREGKIAAIREAKDLNAHGRSTDPSQDASEEILDARALLAFPGAIDPHVHFDEPGFTHREDFLHGSAEAARGGVTTVIDMPCTSLPPVTSPQALEEKLSIVRDRALIDFAFYGGITGNMKPEDIPGVVEALASRVVGVKSYFISGMETFPAVDEAQFAAAVQACAKAGRPLLLHAEDPDVVAAATKERASRRGSQPPQWIDYYASRPMDAEIAAVLKALKLAGQYAKSVHIVHVGTAKAAIAVSERGATCETCPHYLAFDESDFTRFGAALKTAPPVKSPEQKALLWHLLAEGKIGFVSSDHAGAPEYEKYTDDPLTAYGGIPGTGTLFSYLLSEGLFAKRLTLDRFLEATSGGAARRYGLWQAKGSLLPSKDADIVLVDPEHTSRVVPSTMMSKSTITPFAGMVLSGRIEGTFVRGTPVYASVRLAAALGSQGRATLSNEAGMILVQPGFGKFLTWGYR
;
A
#
# COMPACT_ATOMS: atom_id res chain seq x y z
N MET A 1 -3.00 -24.34 14.43
CA MET A 1 -1.60 -24.24 13.94
C MET A 1 -0.76 -23.47 14.94
N ILE A 2 0.48 -23.87 15.14
CA ILE A 2 1.47 -23.14 15.95
C ILE A 2 2.65 -22.77 15.06
N ILE A 3 2.99 -21.48 15.00
CA ILE A 3 4.26 -21.02 14.43
C ILE A 3 5.27 -20.97 15.58
N ALA A 4 6.13 -21.99 15.64
CA ALA A 4 6.94 -22.25 16.80
C ALA A 4 8.35 -21.67 16.66
N ASN A 5 8.90 -21.19 17.79
CA ASN A 5 10.27 -20.71 17.91
C ASN A 5 10.61 -19.51 17.01
N VAL A 6 9.65 -18.72 16.58
CA VAL A 6 9.86 -17.58 15.68
C VAL A 6 10.35 -16.35 16.45
N ALA A 7 11.25 -15.58 15.83
CA ALA A 7 11.64 -14.26 16.34
C ALA A 7 10.62 -13.22 15.87
N ALA A 8 9.67 -12.83 16.74
CA ALA A 8 8.52 -11.99 16.39
C ALA A 8 8.75 -10.52 16.69
N ALA A 9 8.31 -9.66 15.77
CA ALA A 9 8.23 -8.22 15.92
C ALA A 9 6.93 -7.86 16.66
N LEU A 10 7.01 -7.68 17.98
CA LEU A 10 5.86 -7.40 18.82
C LEU A 10 5.75 -5.89 19.12
N PRO A 11 4.53 -5.34 19.19
CA PRO A 11 4.34 -3.91 19.45
C PRO A 11 4.87 -3.53 20.84
N GLY A 12 5.60 -2.39 20.89
CA GLY A 12 6.24 -1.90 22.11
C GLY A 12 7.56 -2.56 22.50
N GLU A 13 8.00 -3.57 21.77
CA GLU A 13 9.32 -4.18 21.94
C GLU A 13 10.36 -3.45 21.07
N ARG A 14 11.57 -3.28 21.59
CA ARG A 14 12.68 -2.66 20.82
C ARG A 14 13.36 -3.62 19.88
N ASP A 15 13.34 -4.92 20.23
CA ASP A 15 13.98 -6.00 19.52
C ASP A 15 13.01 -7.16 19.28
N PHE A 16 13.38 -8.09 18.42
CA PHE A 16 12.61 -9.30 18.21
C PHE A 16 12.61 -10.19 19.46
N ARG A 17 11.44 -10.72 19.77
CA ARG A 17 11.29 -11.68 20.87
C ARG A 17 11.03 -13.09 20.34
N ARG A 18 11.73 -14.08 20.86
CA ARG A 18 11.53 -15.48 20.50
C ARG A 18 10.28 -16.05 21.18
N VAL A 19 9.31 -16.44 20.36
CA VAL A 19 7.98 -16.85 20.83
C VAL A 19 7.39 -17.98 19.99
N ASP A 20 6.33 -18.60 20.53
CA ASP A 20 5.38 -19.41 19.78
C ASP A 20 4.11 -18.59 19.57
N ILE A 21 3.66 -18.48 18.31
CA ILE A 21 2.41 -17.83 17.94
C ILE A 21 1.36 -18.92 17.71
N ILE A 22 0.33 -18.92 18.55
CA ILE A 22 -0.76 -19.91 18.49
C ILE A 22 -1.91 -19.31 17.71
N VAL A 23 -2.27 -19.96 16.61
CA VAL A 23 -3.35 -19.53 15.72
C VAL A 23 -4.53 -20.48 15.84
N ARG A 24 -5.72 -19.93 16.12
CA ARG A 24 -6.99 -20.67 16.17
C ARG A 24 -8.09 -19.82 15.52
N GLU A 25 -8.92 -20.43 14.71
CA GLU A 25 -10.07 -19.78 14.06
C GLU A 25 -9.68 -18.48 13.31
N GLY A 26 -8.50 -18.48 12.69
CA GLY A 26 -8.01 -17.32 11.95
C GLY A 26 -7.46 -16.17 12.82
N LYS A 27 -7.43 -16.30 14.13
CA LYS A 27 -6.97 -15.31 15.09
C LYS A 27 -5.69 -15.75 15.80
N ILE A 28 -4.90 -14.78 16.27
CA ILE A 28 -3.82 -15.04 17.21
C ILE A 28 -4.47 -15.35 18.58
N ALA A 29 -4.54 -16.62 18.93
CA ALA A 29 -5.13 -17.05 20.20
C ALA A 29 -4.22 -16.73 21.40
N ALA A 30 -2.91 -16.90 21.22
CA ALA A 30 -1.90 -16.58 22.24
C ALA A 30 -0.52 -16.37 21.62
N ILE A 31 0.33 -15.64 22.33
CA ILE A 31 1.78 -15.53 22.09
C ILE A 31 2.43 -15.97 23.40
N ARG A 32 3.29 -16.99 23.33
CA ARG A 32 3.95 -17.58 24.49
C ARG A 32 5.47 -17.53 24.31
N GLU A 33 6.23 -17.63 25.38
CA GLU A 33 7.66 -17.89 25.29
C GLU A 33 7.92 -19.19 24.52
N ALA A 34 8.93 -19.15 23.65
CA ALA A 34 9.26 -20.31 22.83
C ALA A 34 9.67 -21.47 23.71
N LYS A 35 9.16 -22.67 23.40
CA LYS A 35 9.54 -23.92 24.04
C LYS A 35 10.46 -24.71 23.12
N ASP A 36 11.33 -25.51 23.73
CA ASP A 36 12.20 -26.40 22.97
C ASP A 36 11.36 -27.41 22.16
N LEU A 37 11.70 -27.53 20.89
CA LEU A 37 11.21 -28.59 20.02
C LEU A 37 12.21 -29.74 20.03
N ASN A 38 11.70 -30.98 20.04
CA ASN A 38 12.55 -32.16 19.85
C ASN A 38 13.12 -32.22 18.41
N ALA A 39 14.01 -33.17 18.15
CA ALA A 39 14.64 -33.37 16.85
C ALA A 39 13.65 -33.58 15.67
N HIS A 40 12.39 -33.88 15.95
CA HIS A 40 11.32 -34.06 14.96
C HIS A 40 10.38 -32.84 14.86
N GLY A 41 10.74 -31.67 15.42
CA GLY A 41 9.94 -30.46 15.39
C GLY A 41 8.65 -30.52 16.21
N ARG A 42 8.52 -31.50 17.13
CA ARG A 42 7.38 -31.64 18.05
C ARG A 42 7.69 -30.97 19.38
N SER A 43 6.68 -30.33 19.96
CA SER A 43 6.82 -29.80 21.31
C SER A 43 7.14 -30.91 22.31
N THR A 44 8.02 -30.58 23.26
CA THR A 44 8.32 -31.45 24.40
C THR A 44 7.28 -31.27 25.52
N ASP A 45 6.28 -30.42 25.36
CA ASP A 45 5.22 -30.16 26.33
C ASP A 45 4.12 -31.26 26.25
N PRO A 46 3.94 -32.08 27.31
CA PRO A 46 2.94 -33.14 27.33
C PRO A 46 1.50 -32.60 27.34
N SER A 47 1.27 -31.29 27.58
CA SER A 47 -0.05 -30.68 27.56
C SER A 47 -0.49 -30.22 26.15
N GLN A 48 0.38 -30.37 25.14
CA GLN A 48 0.10 -29.96 23.77
C GLN A 48 -0.62 -31.10 23.03
N ASP A 49 -1.75 -30.76 22.39
CA ASP A 49 -2.51 -31.72 21.61
C ASP A 49 -1.66 -32.23 20.42
N ALA A 50 -1.48 -33.54 20.33
CA ALA A 50 -0.69 -34.18 19.28
C ALA A 50 -1.26 -33.95 17.85
N SER A 51 -2.47 -33.43 17.74
CA SER A 51 -3.15 -33.09 16.48
C SER A 51 -2.84 -31.67 15.99
N GLU A 52 -2.17 -30.81 16.77
CA GLU A 52 -1.85 -29.44 16.36
C GLU A 52 -0.74 -29.44 15.29
N GLU A 53 -1.02 -28.78 14.16
CA GLU A 53 -0.04 -28.53 13.12
C GLU A 53 1.02 -27.53 13.63
N ILE A 54 2.29 -27.92 13.59
CA ILE A 54 3.41 -27.11 14.06
C ILE A 54 4.31 -26.75 12.88
N LEU A 55 4.50 -25.47 12.66
CA LEU A 55 5.49 -24.91 11.75
C LEU A 55 6.71 -24.46 12.56
N ASP A 56 7.84 -25.17 12.42
CA ASP A 56 9.11 -24.74 13.01
C ASP A 56 9.67 -23.54 12.25
N ALA A 57 9.67 -22.39 12.90
CA ALA A 57 10.07 -21.11 12.32
C ALA A 57 11.33 -20.52 13.02
N ARG A 58 12.18 -21.36 13.66
CA ARG A 58 13.34 -20.90 14.45
C ARG A 58 14.36 -20.04 13.69
N ALA A 59 14.45 -20.21 12.37
CA ALA A 59 15.33 -19.41 11.50
C ALA A 59 14.64 -18.18 10.89
N LEU A 60 13.39 -17.93 11.24
CA LEU A 60 12.57 -16.89 10.62
C LEU A 60 12.24 -15.75 11.60
N LEU A 61 12.00 -14.58 11.01
CA LEU A 61 11.37 -13.45 11.66
C LEU A 61 9.88 -13.48 11.34
N ALA A 62 9.03 -13.11 12.31
CA ALA A 62 7.61 -12.88 12.10
C ALA A 62 7.26 -11.42 12.29
N PHE A 63 6.54 -10.88 11.31
CA PHE A 63 5.99 -9.53 11.33
C PHE A 63 4.48 -9.58 11.18
N PRO A 64 3.74 -8.55 11.64
CA PRO A 64 2.35 -8.40 11.24
C PRO A 64 2.27 -8.22 9.72
N GLY A 65 1.24 -8.76 9.11
CA GLY A 65 0.96 -8.57 7.71
C GLY A 65 0.93 -7.08 7.33
N ALA A 66 1.61 -6.70 6.26
CA ALA A 66 1.59 -5.33 5.79
C ALA A 66 0.17 -4.95 5.30
N ILE A 67 -0.18 -3.68 5.49
CA ILE A 67 -1.40 -3.08 4.94
C ILE A 67 -0.96 -2.06 3.90
N ASP A 68 -1.35 -2.28 2.66
CA ASP A 68 -1.13 -1.33 1.56
C ASP A 68 -2.40 -0.52 1.31
N PRO A 69 -2.48 0.71 1.84
CA PRO A 69 -3.72 1.47 1.79
C PRO A 69 -3.91 2.28 0.50
N HIS A 70 -3.08 2.07 -0.53
CA HIS A 70 -3.17 2.81 -1.77
C HIS A 70 -2.80 1.92 -2.96
N VAL A 71 -3.80 1.27 -3.53
CA VAL A 71 -3.63 0.46 -4.73
C VAL A 71 -4.66 0.83 -5.78
N HIS A 72 -4.30 0.64 -7.06
CA HIS A 72 -5.17 0.72 -8.21
C HIS A 72 -5.18 -0.65 -8.88
N PHE A 73 -6.16 -1.49 -8.51
CA PHE A 73 -6.32 -2.82 -9.12
C PHE A 73 -7.24 -2.80 -10.34
N ASP A 74 -7.65 -1.61 -10.78
CA ASP A 74 -8.18 -1.32 -12.10
C ASP A 74 -9.41 -2.14 -12.52
N GLU A 75 -10.10 -2.76 -11.57
CA GLU A 75 -11.26 -3.61 -11.80
C GLU A 75 -12.51 -3.08 -11.08
N PRO A 76 -13.64 -3.00 -11.81
CA PRO A 76 -13.85 -3.27 -13.25
C PRO A 76 -13.40 -2.12 -14.16
N GLY A 77 -13.20 -2.43 -15.44
CA GLY A 77 -13.07 -1.45 -16.52
C GLY A 77 -11.68 -1.28 -17.13
N PHE A 78 -10.61 -1.44 -16.33
CA PHE A 78 -9.22 -1.30 -16.80
C PHE A 78 -8.39 -2.56 -16.56
N THR A 79 -9.03 -3.73 -16.60
CA THR A 79 -8.41 -5.03 -16.30
C THR A 79 -7.27 -5.44 -17.22
N HIS A 80 -7.04 -4.72 -18.31
CA HIS A 80 -5.84 -4.88 -19.14
C HIS A 80 -4.57 -4.37 -18.44
N ARG A 81 -4.69 -3.47 -17.46
CA ARG A 81 -3.58 -2.94 -16.65
C ARG A 81 -3.32 -3.80 -15.43
N GLU A 82 -4.36 -4.03 -14.61
CA GLU A 82 -4.31 -4.87 -13.41
C GLU A 82 -5.70 -5.42 -13.11
N ASP A 83 -5.78 -6.45 -12.27
CA ASP A 83 -7.04 -6.96 -11.71
C ASP A 83 -6.84 -7.47 -10.28
N PHE A 84 -7.95 -7.73 -9.57
CA PHE A 84 -7.91 -8.17 -8.18
C PHE A 84 -7.21 -9.50 -7.97
N LEU A 85 -7.27 -10.41 -8.92
CA LEU A 85 -6.57 -11.71 -8.82
C LEU A 85 -5.05 -11.51 -8.82
N HIS A 86 -4.53 -10.83 -9.85
CA HIS A 86 -3.09 -10.64 -10.02
C HIS A 86 -2.52 -9.62 -9.01
N GLY A 87 -3.20 -8.49 -8.81
CA GLY A 87 -2.79 -7.49 -7.83
C GLY A 87 -2.76 -8.03 -6.41
N SER A 88 -3.77 -8.83 -5.99
CA SER A 88 -3.76 -9.45 -4.67
C SER A 88 -2.74 -10.60 -4.53
N ALA A 89 -2.43 -11.31 -5.61
CA ALA A 89 -1.35 -12.29 -5.65
C ALA A 89 0.02 -11.61 -5.46
N GLU A 90 0.25 -10.51 -6.17
CA GLU A 90 1.48 -9.71 -6.03
C GLU A 90 1.62 -9.12 -4.64
N ALA A 91 0.53 -8.61 -4.08
CA ALA A 91 0.47 -8.12 -2.70
C ALA A 91 0.86 -9.22 -1.69
N ALA A 92 0.24 -10.42 -1.80
CA ALA A 92 0.57 -11.57 -0.97
C ALA A 92 2.05 -11.99 -1.10
N ARG A 93 2.60 -12.04 -2.34
CA ARG A 93 4.01 -12.30 -2.59
C ARG A 93 4.91 -11.27 -1.88
N GLY A 94 4.46 -10.02 -1.82
CA GLY A 94 5.14 -8.91 -1.18
C GLY A 94 4.94 -8.79 0.34
N GLY A 95 4.25 -9.73 1.01
CA GLY A 95 4.00 -9.65 2.46
C GLY A 95 2.81 -8.78 2.86
N VAL A 96 2.01 -8.33 1.89
CA VAL A 96 0.80 -7.55 2.13
C VAL A 96 -0.38 -8.50 2.37
N THR A 97 -1.12 -8.29 3.44
CA THR A 97 -2.28 -9.11 3.83
C THR A 97 -3.62 -8.39 3.68
N THR A 98 -3.55 -7.06 3.52
CA THR A 98 -4.72 -6.22 3.34
C THR A 98 -4.39 -5.08 2.39
N VAL A 99 -5.25 -4.85 1.40
CA VAL A 99 -5.16 -3.70 0.48
C VAL A 99 -6.39 -2.81 0.61
N ILE A 100 -6.23 -1.51 0.33
CA ILE A 100 -7.36 -0.60 0.19
C ILE A 100 -7.32 0.00 -1.21
N ASP A 101 -8.32 -0.33 -2.02
CA ASP A 101 -8.35 0.02 -3.43
C ASP A 101 -9.02 1.37 -3.68
N MET A 102 -8.41 2.13 -4.60
CA MET A 102 -8.83 3.48 -4.96
C MET A 102 -10.10 3.49 -5.83
N PRO A 103 -10.98 4.50 -5.67
CA PRO A 103 -12.28 4.52 -6.34
C PRO A 103 -12.23 4.93 -7.80
N CYS A 104 -11.14 5.57 -8.23
CA CYS A 104 -11.06 6.30 -9.50
C CYS A 104 -10.79 5.40 -10.71
N THR A 105 -10.10 4.28 -10.51
CA THR A 105 -9.71 3.34 -11.57
C THR A 105 -10.69 2.17 -11.70
N SER A 106 -11.98 2.46 -11.52
CA SER A 106 -13.10 1.55 -11.79
C SER A 106 -14.07 2.19 -12.77
N LEU A 107 -14.81 1.40 -13.52
CA LEU A 107 -15.91 1.83 -14.38
C LEU A 107 -17.19 1.07 -14.03
N PRO A 108 -18.18 1.72 -13.39
CA PRO A 108 -18.14 3.11 -12.93
C PRO A 108 -17.20 3.32 -11.72
N PRO A 109 -16.70 4.56 -11.50
CA PRO A 109 -15.93 4.86 -10.27
C PRO A 109 -16.83 4.75 -9.03
N VAL A 110 -16.23 4.42 -7.87
CA VAL A 110 -16.98 4.17 -6.62
C VAL A 110 -17.46 5.48 -6.00
N THR A 111 -18.44 6.11 -6.63
CA THR A 111 -19.04 7.40 -6.22
C THR A 111 -20.47 7.27 -5.70
N SER A 112 -20.99 6.05 -5.63
CA SER A 112 -22.34 5.75 -5.13
C SER A 112 -22.39 4.34 -4.53
N PRO A 113 -23.40 4.03 -3.68
CA PRO A 113 -23.63 2.67 -3.20
C PRO A 113 -23.80 1.64 -4.32
N GLN A 114 -24.44 2.02 -5.42
CA GLN A 114 -24.65 1.12 -6.58
C GLN A 114 -23.32 0.75 -7.23
N ALA A 115 -22.45 1.73 -7.51
CA ALA A 115 -21.13 1.49 -8.07
C ALA A 115 -20.25 0.66 -7.13
N LEU A 116 -20.38 0.86 -5.80
CA LEU A 116 -19.68 0.04 -4.81
C LEU A 116 -20.13 -1.42 -4.86
N GLU A 117 -21.44 -1.68 -4.88
CA GLU A 117 -21.97 -3.05 -4.95
C GLU A 117 -21.61 -3.73 -6.28
N GLU A 118 -21.64 -3.01 -7.39
CA GLU A 118 -21.20 -3.50 -8.70
C GLU A 118 -19.75 -3.95 -8.62
N LYS A 119 -18.83 -3.08 -8.17
CA LYS A 119 -17.44 -3.43 -7.97
C LYS A 119 -17.27 -4.63 -7.02
N LEU A 120 -17.93 -4.60 -5.86
CA LEU A 120 -17.83 -5.68 -4.88
C LEU A 120 -18.32 -7.01 -5.43
N SER A 121 -19.39 -7.03 -6.23
CA SER A 121 -19.91 -8.26 -6.84
C SER A 121 -18.92 -8.93 -7.79
N ILE A 122 -18.06 -8.13 -8.42
CA ILE A 122 -17.03 -8.60 -9.37
C ILE A 122 -15.79 -9.10 -8.62
N VAL A 123 -15.29 -8.32 -7.65
CA VAL A 123 -13.97 -8.57 -7.07
C VAL A 123 -13.97 -9.53 -5.87
N ARG A 124 -15.12 -9.72 -5.19
CA ARG A 124 -15.20 -10.61 -4.01
C ARG A 124 -14.74 -12.03 -4.30
N ASP A 125 -15.05 -12.54 -5.50
CA ASP A 125 -14.72 -13.90 -5.90
C ASP A 125 -13.34 -14.02 -6.57
N ARG A 126 -12.55 -12.95 -6.55
CA ARG A 126 -11.21 -12.87 -7.16
C ARG A 126 -10.11 -12.59 -6.13
N ALA A 127 -10.40 -11.81 -5.10
CA ALA A 127 -9.41 -11.39 -4.12
C ALA A 127 -8.81 -12.57 -3.36
N LEU A 128 -7.49 -12.60 -3.24
CA LEU A 128 -6.71 -13.64 -2.54
C LEU A 128 -6.32 -13.21 -1.12
N ILE A 129 -6.34 -11.91 -0.84
CA ILE A 129 -6.10 -11.31 0.49
C ILE A 129 -7.26 -10.40 0.87
N ASP A 130 -7.31 -9.95 2.11
CA ASP A 130 -8.35 -9.05 2.57
C ASP A 130 -8.26 -7.68 1.90
N PHE A 131 -9.41 -7.06 1.67
CA PHE A 131 -9.47 -5.79 0.96
C PHE A 131 -10.57 -4.86 1.48
N ALA A 132 -10.36 -3.58 1.30
CA ALA A 132 -11.36 -2.54 1.53
C ALA A 132 -11.42 -1.57 0.34
N PHE A 133 -12.41 -0.67 0.33
CA PHE A 133 -12.57 0.34 -0.69
C PHE A 133 -12.59 1.74 -0.10
N TYR A 134 -12.17 2.70 -0.92
CA TYR A 134 -12.51 4.10 -0.76
C TYR A 134 -13.73 4.45 -1.60
N GLY A 135 -14.54 5.40 -1.10
CA GLY A 135 -15.49 6.13 -1.92
C GLY A 135 -14.84 7.32 -2.62
N GLY A 136 -15.49 7.89 -3.62
CA GLY A 136 -14.97 8.99 -4.40
C GLY A 136 -15.86 10.21 -4.40
N ILE A 137 -15.27 11.41 -4.35
CA ILE A 137 -15.91 12.71 -4.63
C ILE A 137 -15.22 13.31 -5.84
N THR A 138 -16.03 13.72 -6.83
CA THR A 138 -15.54 14.20 -8.13
C THR A 138 -16.10 15.58 -8.45
N GLY A 139 -15.45 16.30 -9.37
CA GLY A 139 -15.86 17.62 -9.85
C GLY A 139 -17.20 17.65 -10.59
N ASN A 140 -17.79 16.50 -10.88
CA ASN A 140 -19.14 16.42 -11.46
C ASN A 140 -20.27 16.58 -10.43
N MET A 141 -19.94 16.52 -9.12
CA MET A 141 -20.92 16.62 -8.04
C MET A 141 -21.14 18.08 -7.66
N LYS A 142 -22.38 18.44 -7.32
CA LYS A 142 -22.64 19.74 -6.71
C LYS A 142 -22.22 19.72 -5.24
N PRO A 143 -21.67 20.82 -4.70
CA PRO A 143 -21.25 20.87 -3.30
C PRO A 143 -22.36 20.47 -2.31
N GLU A 144 -23.61 20.83 -2.58
CA GLU A 144 -24.78 20.51 -1.76
C GLU A 144 -25.13 19.01 -1.71
N ASP A 145 -24.76 18.23 -2.74
CA ASP A 145 -25.05 16.79 -2.84
C ASP A 145 -23.98 15.95 -2.13
N ILE A 146 -22.75 16.48 -1.97
CA ILE A 146 -21.60 15.75 -1.41
C ILE A 146 -21.86 15.16 -0.02
N PRO A 147 -22.50 15.87 0.93
CA PRO A 147 -22.79 15.28 2.25
C PRO A 147 -23.64 14.00 2.16
N GLY A 148 -24.63 13.97 1.28
CA GLY A 148 -25.47 12.78 1.06
C GLY A 148 -24.69 11.61 0.45
N VAL A 149 -23.76 11.88 -0.47
CA VAL A 149 -22.89 10.85 -1.05
C VAL A 149 -21.97 10.25 0.01
N VAL A 150 -21.32 11.08 0.84
CA VAL A 150 -20.44 10.63 1.92
C VAL A 150 -21.22 9.80 2.94
N GLU A 151 -22.41 10.24 3.36
CA GLU A 151 -23.26 9.53 4.31
C GLU A 151 -23.67 8.16 3.78
N ALA A 152 -24.09 8.08 2.51
CA ALA A 152 -24.50 6.83 1.87
C ALA A 152 -23.37 5.79 1.75
N LEU A 153 -22.12 6.23 1.60
CA LEU A 153 -20.96 5.35 1.46
C LEU A 153 -20.28 5.01 2.81
N ALA A 154 -20.42 5.87 3.82
CA ALA A 154 -19.58 5.84 5.03
C ALA A 154 -19.59 4.52 5.81
N SER A 155 -20.69 3.74 5.75
CA SER A 155 -20.76 2.43 6.43
C SER A 155 -19.99 1.32 5.72
N ARG A 156 -19.66 1.52 4.43
CA ARG A 156 -19.08 0.51 3.56
C ARG A 156 -17.65 0.81 3.14
N VAL A 157 -17.20 2.07 3.23
CA VAL A 157 -15.86 2.49 2.84
C VAL A 157 -15.03 2.90 4.05
N VAL A 158 -13.71 2.81 3.93
CA VAL A 158 -12.78 3.18 4.99
C VAL A 158 -12.29 4.63 4.90
N GLY A 159 -12.61 5.33 3.82
CA GLY A 159 -12.29 6.72 3.58
C GLY A 159 -12.88 7.19 2.25
N VAL A 160 -12.64 8.45 1.90
CA VAL A 160 -13.15 9.07 0.66
C VAL A 160 -11.99 9.76 -0.05
N LYS A 161 -11.87 9.58 -1.37
CA LYS A 161 -10.79 10.13 -2.22
C LYS A 161 -11.30 11.28 -3.08
N SER A 162 -10.46 12.30 -3.24
CA SER A 162 -10.63 13.39 -4.21
C SER A 162 -9.27 13.82 -4.81
N TYR A 163 -9.33 14.68 -5.83
CA TYR A 163 -8.17 15.18 -6.57
C TYR A 163 -8.31 16.68 -6.78
N PHE A 164 -7.24 17.45 -6.63
CA PHE A 164 -7.16 18.84 -7.10
C PHE A 164 -6.70 18.94 -8.56
N ILE A 165 -6.03 17.91 -9.05
CA ILE A 165 -5.71 17.74 -10.46
C ILE A 165 -5.95 16.27 -10.84
N SER A 166 -6.67 16.03 -11.92
CA SER A 166 -6.95 14.67 -12.42
C SER A 166 -6.79 14.63 -13.93
N GLY A 167 -6.15 13.56 -14.42
CA GLY A 167 -6.11 13.23 -15.84
C GLY A 167 -7.21 12.27 -16.30
N MET A 168 -8.17 11.94 -15.42
CA MET A 168 -9.24 10.97 -15.69
C MET A 168 -10.57 11.67 -15.95
N GLU A 169 -11.13 11.50 -17.15
CA GLU A 169 -12.46 12.05 -17.50
C GLU A 169 -13.58 11.50 -16.61
N THR A 170 -13.48 10.25 -16.20
CA THR A 170 -14.47 9.58 -15.34
C THR A 170 -14.38 9.99 -13.88
N PHE A 171 -13.27 10.65 -13.48
CA PHE A 171 -13.05 11.09 -12.11
C PHE A 171 -12.41 12.50 -12.09
N PRO A 172 -13.14 13.55 -12.53
CA PRO A 172 -12.61 14.90 -12.62
C PRO A 172 -12.28 15.49 -11.24
N ALA A 173 -11.32 16.42 -11.24
CA ALA A 173 -10.85 17.14 -10.05
C ALA A 173 -11.97 17.97 -9.42
N VAL A 174 -11.91 18.11 -8.08
CA VAL A 174 -12.84 18.95 -7.31
C VAL A 174 -12.34 20.41 -7.24
N ASP A 175 -13.26 21.34 -7.17
CA ASP A 175 -12.99 22.73 -6.83
C ASP A 175 -12.90 22.96 -5.30
N GLU A 176 -12.63 24.20 -4.90
CA GLU A 176 -12.49 24.58 -3.48
C GLU A 176 -13.80 24.40 -2.69
N ALA A 177 -14.96 24.68 -3.29
CA ALA A 177 -16.26 24.54 -2.62
C ALA A 177 -16.61 23.05 -2.42
N GLN A 178 -16.39 22.23 -3.45
CA GLN A 178 -16.56 20.79 -3.37
C GLN A 178 -15.63 20.16 -2.34
N PHE A 179 -14.34 20.56 -2.30
CA PHE A 179 -13.40 20.07 -1.30
C PHE A 179 -13.82 20.47 0.13
N ALA A 180 -14.23 21.72 0.34
CA ALA A 180 -14.70 22.18 1.66
C ALA A 180 -15.95 21.41 2.13
N ALA A 181 -16.91 21.15 1.23
CA ALA A 181 -18.07 20.31 1.52
C ALA A 181 -17.66 18.86 1.85
N ALA A 182 -16.74 18.28 1.08
CA ALA A 182 -16.25 16.91 1.27
C ALA A 182 -15.53 16.73 2.61
N VAL A 183 -14.62 17.64 2.99
CA VAL A 183 -13.87 17.52 4.27
C VAL A 183 -14.80 17.64 5.47
N GLN A 184 -15.79 18.54 5.42
CA GLN A 184 -16.79 18.68 6.47
C GLN A 184 -17.67 17.44 6.61
N ALA A 185 -18.14 16.89 5.46
CA ALA A 185 -18.96 15.68 5.44
C ALA A 185 -18.18 14.47 5.95
N CYS A 186 -16.92 14.29 5.52
CA CYS A 186 -16.05 13.23 5.98
C CYS A 186 -15.75 13.33 7.49
N ALA A 187 -15.50 14.54 8.01
CA ALA A 187 -15.32 14.77 9.44
C ALA A 187 -16.55 14.38 10.25
N LYS A 188 -17.76 14.75 9.79
CA LYS A 188 -19.04 14.35 10.41
C LYS A 188 -19.25 12.84 10.40
N ALA A 189 -18.90 12.19 9.28
CA ALA A 189 -19.00 10.73 9.12
C ALA A 189 -17.89 9.95 9.86
N GLY A 190 -16.88 10.62 10.42
CA GLY A 190 -15.71 9.98 11.04
C GLY A 190 -14.83 9.23 10.04
N ARG A 191 -14.74 9.70 8.79
CA ARG A 191 -13.95 9.11 7.71
C ARG A 191 -12.85 10.07 7.27
N PRO A 192 -11.65 9.57 6.88
CA PRO A 192 -10.65 10.43 6.26
C PRO A 192 -11.08 10.84 4.84
N LEU A 193 -10.81 12.10 4.50
CA LEU A 193 -10.78 12.57 3.10
C LEU A 193 -9.35 12.52 2.60
N LEU A 194 -9.11 11.67 1.61
CA LEU A 194 -7.82 11.50 0.94
C LEU A 194 -7.73 12.47 -0.22
N LEU A 195 -6.60 13.12 -0.40
CA LEU A 195 -6.40 14.10 -1.47
C LEU A 195 -5.12 13.81 -2.26
N HIS A 196 -5.25 13.69 -3.59
CA HIS A 196 -4.13 13.90 -4.52
C HIS A 196 -3.93 15.40 -4.65
N ALA A 197 -2.82 15.89 -4.09
CA ALA A 197 -2.58 17.31 -3.87
C ALA A 197 -1.47 17.85 -4.79
N GLU A 198 -1.82 18.19 -6.01
CA GLU A 198 -1.03 19.07 -6.88
C GLU A 198 -1.89 20.24 -7.35
N ASP A 199 -1.35 21.45 -7.30
CA ASP A 199 -2.07 22.67 -7.71
C ASP A 199 -2.12 22.78 -9.25
N PRO A 200 -3.33 22.79 -9.85
CA PRO A 200 -3.47 22.77 -11.31
C PRO A 200 -2.89 24.01 -11.98
N ASP A 201 -2.96 25.19 -11.34
CA ASP A 201 -2.46 26.43 -11.93
C ASP A 201 -0.94 26.43 -11.96
N VAL A 202 -0.28 25.95 -10.90
CA VAL A 202 1.18 25.80 -10.84
C VAL A 202 1.66 24.80 -11.89
N VAL A 203 0.99 23.64 -12.01
CA VAL A 203 1.32 22.63 -13.03
C VAL A 203 1.11 23.17 -14.43
N ALA A 204 0.01 23.88 -14.69
CA ALA A 204 -0.25 24.48 -16.00
C ALA A 204 0.78 25.54 -16.38
N ALA A 205 1.17 26.42 -15.44
CA ALA A 205 2.17 27.44 -15.65
C ALA A 205 3.55 26.82 -15.94
N ALA A 206 3.97 25.83 -15.15
CA ALA A 206 5.25 25.12 -15.33
C ALA A 206 5.29 24.35 -16.67
N THR A 207 4.19 23.69 -17.03
CA THR A 207 4.05 22.98 -18.32
C THR A 207 4.21 23.95 -19.50
N LYS A 208 3.54 25.11 -19.45
CA LYS A 208 3.62 26.14 -20.49
C LYS A 208 5.04 26.72 -20.59
N GLU A 209 5.64 27.04 -19.45
CA GLU A 209 7.02 27.56 -19.42
C GLU A 209 8.00 26.53 -20.03
N ARG A 210 7.87 25.26 -19.64
CA ARG A 210 8.73 24.20 -20.15
C ARG A 210 8.57 23.99 -21.66
N ALA A 211 7.33 23.96 -22.13
CA ALA A 211 7.03 23.87 -23.57
C ALA A 211 7.64 25.05 -24.37
N SER A 212 7.54 26.28 -23.83
CA SER A 212 8.15 27.45 -24.44
C SER A 212 9.69 27.36 -24.54
N ARG A 213 10.34 26.88 -23.46
CA ARG A 213 11.81 26.68 -23.45
C ARG A 213 12.27 25.59 -24.41
N ARG A 214 11.49 24.52 -24.54
CA ARG A 214 11.78 23.41 -25.46
C ARG A 214 11.63 23.81 -26.92
N GLY A 215 10.69 24.69 -27.24
CA GLY A 215 10.37 25.10 -28.62
C GLY A 215 9.84 23.90 -29.44
N SER A 216 10.43 23.69 -30.62
CA SER A 216 10.04 22.61 -31.55
C SER A 216 10.74 21.27 -31.27
N GLN A 217 11.56 21.16 -30.23
CA GLN A 217 12.18 19.87 -29.87
C GLN A 217 11.15 18.89 -29.31
N PRO A 218 11.30 17.57 -29.56
CA PRO A 218 10.41 16.57 -28.99
C PRO A 218 10.50 16.55 -27.47
N PRO A 219 9.38 16.22 -26.75
CA PRO A 219 9.37 16.11 -25.30
C PRO A 219 10.38 15.07 -24.78
N GLN A 220 10.99 15.40 -23.64
CA GLN A 220 11.92 14.53 -22.91
C GLN A 220 11.39 14.27 -21.50
N TRP A 221 11.94 13.27 -20.79
CA TRP A 221 11.55 12.98 -19.41
C TRP A 221 11.71 14.17 -18.47
N ILE A 222 12.71 15.01 -18.71
CA ILE A 222 12.91 16.24 -17.96
C ILE A 222 11.75 17.24 -18.13
N ASP A 223 11.05 17.23 -19.27
CA ASP A 223 9.88 18.08 -19.49
C ASP A 223 8.71 17.65 -18.60
N TYR A 224 8.49 16.32 -18.47
CA TYR A 224 7.50 15.79 -17.54
C TYR A 224 7.84 16.19 -16.10
N TYR A 225 9.06 15.92 -15.66
CA TYR A 225 9.52 16.25 -14.32
C TYR A 225 9.36 17.75 -14.02
N ALA A 226 9.85 18.61 -14.91
CA ALA A 226 9.81 20.06 -14.73
C ALA A 226 8.38 20.64 -14.79
N SER A 227 7.44 19.95 -15.42
CA SER A 227 6.02 20.37 -15.46
C SER A 227 5.29 20.19 -14.10
N ARG A 228 5.86 19.42 -13.17
CA ARG A 228 5.28 19.13 -11.85
C ARG A 228 6.26 19.48 -10.73
N PRO A 229 6.58 20.79 -10.53
CA PRO A 229 7.53 21.22 -9.53
C PRO A 229 7.06 20.94 -8.11
N MET A 230 7.97 20.95 -7.15
CA MET A 230 7.65 20.78 -5.73
C MET A 230 6.59 21.78 -5.24
N ASP A 231 6.61 22.99 -5.77
CA ASP A 231 5.66 24.05 -5.40
C ASP A 231 4.21 23.69 -5.74
N ALA A 232 3.97 22.83 -6.74
CA ALA A 232 2.62 22.36 -7.07
C ALA A 232 2.03 21.53 -5.92
N GLU A 233 2.80 20.61 -5.33
CA GLU A 233 2.36 19.82 -4.18
C GLU A 233 2.23 20.70 -2.92
N ILE A 234 3.24 21.54 -2.65
CA ILE A 234 3.24 22.41 -1.47
C ILE A 234 2.05 23.37 -1.49
N ALA A 235 1.78 24.02 -2.62
CA ALA A 235 0.66 24.96 -2.76
C ALA A 235 -0.70 24.26 -2.56
N ALA A 236 -0.88 23.09 -3.17
CA ALA A 236 -2.10 22.31 -3.03
C ALA A 236 -2.33 21.85 -1.59
N VAL A 237 -1.29 21.36 -0.90
CA VAL A 237 -1.38 20.94 0.50
C VAL A 237 -1.75 22.11 1.41
N LEU A 238 -1.08 23.26 1.27
CA LEU A 238 -1.38 24.45 2.05
C LEU A 238 -2.80 24.97 1.80
N LYS A 239 -3.26 24.94 0.54
CA LYS A 239 -4.64 25.27 0.13
C LYS A 239 -5.63 24.31 0.81
N ALA A 240 -5.41 23.00 0.72
CA ALA A 240 -6.27 21.98 1.33
C ALA A 240 -6.39 22.17 2.86
N LEU A 241 -5.26 22.37 3.57
CA LEU A 241 -5.24 22.58 5.01
C LEU A 241 -5.93 23.88 5.42
N LYS A 242 -5.82 24.95 4.61
CA LYS A 242 -6.55 26.21 4.81
C LYS A 242 -8.06 26.00 4.66
N LEU A 243 -8.51 25.35 3.59
CA LEU A 243 -9.92 25.07 3.32
C LEU A 243 -10.54 24.14 4.38
N ALA A 244 -9.77 23.16 4.84
CA ALA A 244 -10.21 22.21 5.87
C ALA A 244 -10.40 22.88 7.25
N GLY A 245 -9.64 23.95 7.59
CA GLY A 245 -9.79 24.69 8.82
C GLY A 245 -9.78 23.79 10.06
N GLN A 246 -10.86 23.83 10.86
CA GLN A 246 -11.02 23.00 12.07
C GLN A 246 -11.14 21.49 11.77
N TYR A 247 -11.44 21.10 10.54
CA TYR A 247 -11.57 19.70 10.11
C TYR A 247 -10.26 19.10 9.55
N ALA A 248 -9.13 19.80 9.68
CA ALA A 248 -7.84 19.36 9.13
C ALA A 248 -7.46 17.91 9.52
N LYS A 249 -7.81 17.47 10.75
CA LYS A 249 -7.56 16.08 11.21
C LYS A 249 -8.24 14.99 10.35
N SER A 250 -9.28 15.35 9.61
CA SER A 250 -9.96 14.43 8.67
C SER A 250 -9.25 14.34 7.33
N VAL A 251 -8.34 15.28 7.03
CA VAL A 251 -7.58 15.25 5.76
C VAL A 251 -6.44 14.24 5.84
N HIS A 252 -6.25 13.52 4.75
CA HIS A 252 -5.10 12.67 4.51
C HIS A 252 -4.50 12.99 3.14
N ILE A 253 -3.23 13.40 3.12
CA ILE A 253 -2.53 13.65 1.86
C ILE A 253 -1.83 12.38 1.44
N VAL A 254 -2.19 11.87 0.26
CA VAL A 254 -1.62 10.64 -0.27
C VAL A 254 -0.27 10.89 -0.94
N HIS A 255 0.58 9.87 -1.02
CA HIS A 255 1.84 9.84 -1.81
C HIS A 255 2.68 11.14 -1.76
N VAL A 256 2.91 11.69 -0.55
CA VAL A 256 3.68 12.94 -0.40
C VAL A 256 5.14 12.74 -0.81
N GLY A 257 5.59 13.58 -1.75
CA GLY A 257 6.96 13.59 -2.28
C GLY A 257 7.81 14.76 -1.78
N THR A 258 7.26 15.71 -0.99
CA THR A 258 8.00 16.88 -0.49
C THR A 258 7.97 17.00 1.03
N ALA A 259 9.12 17.28 1.63
CA ALA A 259 9.27 17.42 3.07
C ALA A 259 8.43 18.58 3.64
N LYS A 260 8.38 19.71 2.94
CA LYS A 260 7.62 20.90 3.36
C LYS A 260 6.12 20.61 3.44
N ALA A 261 5.58 19.84 2.48
CA ALA A 261 4.18 19.41 2.52
C ALA A 261 3.91 18.48 3.72
N ALA A 262 4.76 17.46 3.95
CA ALA A 262 4.63 16.53 5.07
C ALA A 262 4.68 17.23 6.43
N ILE A 263 5.58 18.21 6.60
CA ILE A 263 5.68 19.02 7.82
C ILE A 263 4.39 19.82 8.05
N ALA A 264 3.90 20.53 7.02
CA ALA A 264 2.67 21.32 7.11
C ALA A 264 1.44 20.45 7.47
N VAL A 265 1.36 19.25 6.92
CA VAL A 265 0.31 18.25 7.26
C VAL A 265 0.38 17.89 8.74
N SER A 266 1.57 17.52 9.23
CA SER A 266 1.79 17.12 10.62
C SER A 266 1.46 18.25 11.61
N GLU A 267 1.88 19.48 11.33
CA GLU A 267 1.64 20.66 12.17
C GLU A 267 0.15 21.00 12.34
N ARG A 268 -0.68 20.62 11.35
CA ARG A 268 -2.15 20.82 11.40
C ARG A 268 -2.90 19.62 11.98
N GLY A 269 -2.19 18.57 12.40
CA GLY A 269 -2.77 17.32 12.91
C GLY A 269 -3.50 16.51 11.83
N ALA A 270 -3.30 16.84 10.57
CA ALA A 270 -3.66 16.00 9.42
C ALA A 270 -2.66 14.83 9.31
N THR A 271 -2.91 13.91 8.38
CA THR A 271 -2.01 12.77 8.15
C THR A 271 -1.56 12.72 6.71
N CYS A 272 -0.42 12.09 6.45
CA CYS A 272 0.04 11.77 5.10
C CYS A 272 0.74 10.43 5.04
N GLU A 273 0.85 9.90 3.84
CA GLU A 273 1.65 8.74 3.46
C GLU A 273 2.67 9.13 2.39
N THR A 274 3.74 8.36 2.28
CA THR A 274 4.70 8.43 1.17
C THR A 274 4.82 7.06 0.53
N CYS A 275 5.64 6.94 -0.54
CA CYS A 275 5.76 5.70 -1.28
C CYS A 275 7.21 5.22 -1.36
N PRO A 276 7.45 3.91 -1.56
CA PRO A 276 8.79 3.37 -1.73
C PRO A 276 9.59 4.06 -2.84
N HIS A 277 8.95 4.46 -3.94
CA HIS A 277 9.64 5.12 -5.04
C HIS A 277 10.17 6.51 -4.67
N TYR A 278 9.50 7.29 -3.79
CA TYR A 278 10.04 8.56 -3.28
C TYR A 278 11.19 8.37 -2.27
N LEU A 279 11.25 7.21 -1.63
CA LEU A 279 12.32 6.86 -0.70
C LEU A 279 13.53 6.20 -1.40
N ALA A 280 13.32 5.63 -2.60
CA ALA A 280 14.33 4.91 -3.37
C ALA A 280 15.01 5.77 -4.43
N PHE A 281 14.23 6.53 -5.17
CA PHE A 281 14.65 7.21 -6.39
C PHE A 281 14.57 8.73 -6.25
N ASP A 282 15.29 9.41 -7.13
CA ASP A 282 15.26 10.87 -7.27
C ASP A 282 15.25 11.29 -8.75
N GLU A 283 15.23 12.59 -8.99
CA GLU A 283 15.13 13.16 -10.34
C GLU A 283 16.24 12.74 -11.31
N SER A 284 17.42 12.40 -10.79
CA SER A 284 18.55 11.95 -11.63
C SER A 284 18.31 10.56 -12.22
N ASP A 285 17.45 9.77 -11.60
CA ASP A 285 17.10 8.40 -12.02
C ASP A 285 16.21 8.38 -13.27
N PHE A 286 15.54 9.48 -13.63
CA PHE A 286 14.70 9.52 -14.84
C PHE A 286 15.46 9.23 -16.13
N THR A 287 16.73 9.63 -16.21
CA THR A 287 17.56 9.32 -17.38
C THR A 287 17.75 7.80 -17.54
N ARG A 288 17.81 7.08 -16.43
CA ARG A 288 18.02 5.63 -16.41
C ARG A 288 16.74 4.85 -16.62
N PHE A 289 15.66 5.23 -15.94
CA PHE A 289 14.45 4.43 -15.84
C PHE A 289 13.31 4.89 -16.74
N GLY A 290 13.32 6.17 -17.17
CA GLY A 290 12.31 6.71 -18.08
C GLY A 290 10.88 6.40 -17.63
N ALA A 291 10.11 5.75 -18.51
CA ALA A 291 8.73 5.39 -18.28
C ALA A 291 8.49 4.53 -17.04
N ALA A 292 9.45 3.67 -16.67
CA ALA A 292 9.32 2.81 -15.50
C ALA A 292 9.26 3.61 -14.18
N LEU A 293 9.83 4.83 -14.14
CA LEU A 293 9.83 5.72 -12.97
C LEU A 293 8.76 6.81 -13.02
N LYS A 294 7.97 6.89 -14.11
CA LYS A 294 6.93 7.91 -14.22
C LYS A 294 5.81 7.69 -13.22
N THR A 295 5.62 8.67 -12.31
CA THR A 295 4.52 8.76 -11.33
C THR A 295 3.98 10.18 -11.29
N ALA A 296 2.78 10.36 -10.75
CA ALA A 296 2.20 11.67 -10.48
C ALA A 296 1.79 11.76 -8.99
N PRO A 297 2.46 12.60 -8.18
CA PRO A 297 3.63 13.46 -8.47
C PRO A 297 4.89 12.68 -8.87
N PRO A 298 5.84 13.29 -9.62
CA PRO A 298 7.11 12.65 -9.91
C PRO A 298 8.05 12.66 -8.68
N VAL A 299 9.02 11.74 -8.64
CA VAL A 299 10.10 11.76 -7.65
C VAL A 299 10.81 13.11 -7.66
N LYS A 300 11.40 13.51 -6.53
CA LYS A 300 12.00 14.84 -6.36
C LYS A 300 13.52 14.73 -6.22
N SER A 301 14.17 15.78 -5.71
CA SER A 301 15.63 15.80 -5.56
C SER A 301 16.15 14.79 -4.53
N PRO A 302 17.46 14.42 -4.58
CA PRO A 302 18.10 13.59 -3.57
C PRO A 302 17.95 14.13 -2.15
N GLU A 303 17.90 15.43 -1.98
CA GLU A 303 17.66 16.09 -0.70
C GLU A 303 16.25 15.81 -0.18
N GLN A 304 15.22 15.89 -1.01
CA GLN A 304 13.85 15.56 -0.62
C GLN A 304 13.74 14.09 -0.21
N LYS A 305 14.36 13.17 -0.95
CA LYS A 305 14.45 11.76 -0.60
C LYS A 305 15.01 11.55 0.81
N ALA A 306 16.11 12.21 1.15
CA ALA A 306 16.74 12.13 2.47
C ALA A 306 15.82 12.70 3.57
N LEU A 307 15.16 13.83 3.33
CA LEU A 307 14.22 14.45 4.26
C LEU A 307 12.98 13.59 4.49
N LEU A 308 12.45 12.93 3.46
CA LEU A 308 11.30 12.02 3.62
C LEU A 308 11.63 10.84 4.53
N TRP A 309 12.83 10.23 4.40
CA TRP A 309 13.29 9.19 5.34
C TRP A 309 13.34 9.70 6.79
N HIS A 310 13.84 10.91 6.99
CA HIS A 310 13.89 11.53 8.32
C HIS A 310 12.49 11.75 8.90
N LEU A 311 11.56 12.32 8.13
CA LEU A 311 10.19 12.57 8.56
C LEU A 311 9.41 11.27 8.80
N LEU A 312 9.68 10.22 8.05
CA LEU A 312 9.14 8.89 8.28
C LEU A 312 9.65 8.32 9.61
N ALA A 313 10.95 8.44 9.90
CA ALA A 313 11.54 8.01 11.15
C ALA A 313 10.99 8.77 12.37
N GLU A 314 10.72 10.07 12.22
CA GLU A 314 10.10 10.92 13.27
C GLU A 314 8.58 10.68 13.43
N GLY A 315 7.94 9.95 12.52
CA GLY A 315 6.49 9.72 12.54
C GLY A 315 5.64 10.88 12.04
N LYS A 316 6.24 11.90 11.42
CA LYS A 316 5.51 13.00 10.75
C LYS A 316 4.83 12.53 9.47
N ILE A 317 5.43 11.56 8.79
CA ILE A 317 4.76 10.72 7.78
C ILE A 317 4.25 9.49 8.50
N GLY A 318 2.96 9.24 8.46
CA GLY A 318 2.30 8.22 9.26
C GLY A 318 2.71 6.79 8.88
N PHE A 319 2.66 6.49 7.61
CA PHE A 319 2.93 5.16 7.03
C PHE A 319 3.34 5.27 5.56
N VAL A 320 3.63 4.12 4.95
CA VAL A 320 4.03 4.02 3.54
C VAL A 320 2.99 3.19 2.80
N SER A 321 2.61 3.65 1.60
CA SER A 321 1.74 2.95 0.65
C SER A 321 2.48 2.72 -0.66
N SER A 322 2.02 1.78 -1.48
CA SER A 322 2.71 1.50 -2.74
C SER A 322 2.37 2.46 -3.87
N ASP A 323 1.16 3.02 -3.85
CA ASP A 323 0.53 3.66 -5.02
C ASP A 323 0.61 2.73 -6.24
N HIS A 324 0.29 1.44 -6.01
CA HIS A 324 0.37 0.42 -7.05
C HIS A 324 -0.52 0.75 -8.23
N ALA A 325 0.10 0.99 -9.38
CA ALA A 325 -0.57 1.32 -10.63
C ALA A 325 0.26 0.79 -11.82
N GLY A 326 0.03 -0.46 -12.19
CA GLY A 326 0.68 -1.08 -13.33
C GLY A 326 0.04 -0.67 -14.65
N ALA A 327 0.79 -0.79 -15.75
CA ALA A 327 0.25 -0.63 -17.10
C ALA A 327 1.06 -1.47 -18.11
N PRO A 328 0.44 -1.88 -19.23
CA PRO A 328 1.13 -2.62 -20.28
C PRO A 328 2.15 -1.76 -21.02
N GLU A 329 3.08 -2.41 -21.74
CA GLU A 329 4.17 -1.74 -22.45
C GLU A 329 3.70 -0.64 -23.40
N TYR A 330 2.62 -0.86 -24.15
CA TYR A 330 2.12 0.11 -25.13
C TYR A 330 1.56 1.39 -24.49
N GLU A 331 1.22 1.39 -23.20
CA GLU A 331 0.85 2.59 -22.45
C GLU A 331 2.03 3.25 -21.74
N LYS A 332 3.08 2.48 -21.44
CA LYS A 332 4.28 2.97 -20.76
C LYS A 332 5.31 3.51 -21.73
N TYR A 333 5.56 2.84 -22.83
CA TYR A 333 6.60 3.19 -23.82
C TYR A 333 5.97 3.85 -25.04
N THR A 334 5.56 5.11 -24.87
CA THR A 334 5.05 5.98 -25.94
C THR A 334 6.16 6.87 -26.48
N ASP A 335 5.97 7.41 -27.70
CA ASP A 335 6.91 8.34 -28.32
C ASP A 335 7.00 9.67 -27.55
N ASP A 336 5.97 10.02 -26.82
CA ASP A 336 5.89 11.24 -26.01
C ASP A 336 5.90 10.90 -24.50
N PRO A 337 6.97 11.22 -23.76
CA PRO A 337 7.03 11.04 -22.32
C PRO A 337 5.88 11.68 -21.53
N LEU A 338 5.25 12.73 -22.06
CA LEU A 338 4.14 13.39 -21.40
C LEU A 338 2.86 12.54 -21.43
N THR A 339 2.67 11.72 -22.48
CA THR A 339 1.48 10.84 -22.65
C THR A 339 1.64 9.45 -22.06
N ALA A 340 2.89 9.02 -21.76
CA ALA A 340 3.13 7.72 -21.12
C ALA A 340 2.33 7.58 -19.82
N TYR A 341 1.79 6.39 -19.55
CA TYR A 341 1.06 6.11 -18.31
C TYR A 341 1.96 6.31 -17.06
N GLY A 342 1.47 7.08 -16.08
CA GLY A 342 2.14 7.29 -14.80
C GLY A 342 1.68 6.28 -13.77
N GLY A 343 2.59 5.46 -13.25
CA GLY A 343 2.31 4.47 -12.22
C GLY A 343 3.39 3.37 -12.19
N ILE A 344 3.55 2.76 -11.03
CA ILE A 344 4.53 1.69 -10.76
C ILE A 344 3.79 0.52 -10.10
N PRO A 345 3.98 -0.74 -10.53
CA PRO A 345 3.49 -1.91 -9.80
C PRO A 345 4.33 -2.08 -8.52
N GLY A 346 3.88 -1.50 -7.39
CA GLY A 346 4.68 -1.30 -6.18
C GLY A 346 4.31 -2.20 -5.00
N THR A 347 3.10 -2.78 -4.94
CA THR A 347 2.60 -3.51 -3.76
C THR A 347 3.49 -4.70 -3.36
N GLY A 348 4.02 -5.43 -4.35
CA GLY A 348 4.94 -6.55 -4.11
C GLY A 348 6.33 -6.16 -3.62
N THR A 349 6.68 -4.87 -3.66
CA THR A 349 8.00 -4.36 -3.28
C THR A 349 7.95 -3.55 -1.98
N LEU A 350 6.78 -3.03 -1.59
CA LEU A 350 6.59 -2.14 -0.45
C LEU A 350 7.23 -2.65 0.84
N PHE A 351 6.83 -3.82 1.32
CA PHE A 351 7.31 -4.35 2.59
C PHE A 351 8.80 -4.73 2.51
N SER A 352 9.21 -5.43 1.45
CA SER A 352 10.61 -5.86 1.28
C SER A 352 11.57 -4.69 1.18
N TYR A 353 11.18 -3.59 0.50
CA TYR A 353 11.99 -2.37 0.41
C TYR A 353 12.16 -1.71 1.78
N LEU A 354 11.06 -1.53 2.53
CA LEU A 354 11.12 -0.95 3.87
C LEU A 354 11.86 -1.83 4.87
N LEU A 355 11.74 -3.16 4.74
CA LEU A 355 12.51 -4.10 5.56
C LEU A 355 14.01 -3.93 5.34
N SER A 356 14.46 -3.97 4.07
CA SER A 356 15.87 -3.83 3.69
C SER A 356 16.40 -2.44 4.03
N GLU A 357 15.78 -1.39 3.45
CA GLU A 357 16.31 -0.03 3.47
C GLU A 357 15.85 0.79 4.69
N GLY A 358 14.76 0.37 5.33
CA GLY A 358 14.28 0.99 6.56
C GLY A 358 14.83 0.31 7.81
N LEU A 359 14.38 -0.92 8.08
CA LEU A 359 14.69 -1.63 9.32
C LEU A 359 16.12 -2.16 9.36
N PHE A 360 16.54 -2.97 8.38
CA PHE A 360 17.88 -3.59 8.40
C PHE A 360 18.99 -2.57 8.15
N ALA A 361 18.75 -1.55 7.35
CA ALA A 361 19.65 -0.40 7.20
C ALA A 361 19.61 0.58 8.39
N LYS A 362 18.82 0.29 9.45
CA LYS A 362 18.70 1.08 10.70
C LYS A 362 18.25 2.54 10.50
N ARG A 363 17.51 2.83 9.41
CA ARG A 363 16.85 4.13 9.22
C ARG A 363 15.57 4.23 10.05
N LEU A 364 14.93 3.10 10.36
CA LEU A 364 13.74 3.01 11.20
C LEU A 364 14.03 2.11 12.40
N THR A 365 13.46 2.47 13.55
CA THR A 365 13.34 1.55 14.68
C THR A 365 12.32 0.47 14.37
N LEU A 366 12.30 -0.63 15.12
CA LEU A 366 11.31 -1.69 14.94
C LEU A 366 9.87 -1.16 15.05
N ASP A 367 9.57 -0.37 16.09
CA ASP A 367 8.24 0.24 16.26
C ASP A 367 7.84 1.12 15.07
N ARG A 368 8.77 1.96 14.56
CA ARG A 368 8.47 2.80 13.40
C ARG A 368 8.26 2.00 12.12
N PHE A 369 9.01 0.92 11.95
CA PHE A 369 8.79 0.00 10.84
C PHE A 369 7.40 -0.65 10.90
N LEU A 370 6.98 -1.13 12.08
CA LEU A 370 5.65 -1.71 12.28
C LEU A 370 4.52 -0.69 12.04
N GLU A 371 4.70 0.55 12.50
CA GLU A 371 3.76 1.64 12.20
C GLU A 371 3.73 1.98 10.70
N ALA A 372 4.89 2.07 10.07
CA ALA A 372 5.01 2.46 8.67
C ALA A 372 4.42 1.42 7.71
N THR A 373 4.46 0.14 8.06
CA THR A 373 4.02 -0.96 7.18
C THR A 373 2.64 -1.51 7.51
N SER A 374 2.15 -1.33 8.72
CA SER A 374 0.92 -2.01 9.18
C SER A 374 0.08 -1.17 10.13
N GLY A 375 0.62 -0.79 11.30
CA GLY A 375 -0.13 -0.20 12.41
C GLY A 375 -0.73 1.16 12.08
N GLY A 376 0.04 2.02 11.42
CA GLY A 376 -0.39 3.37 11.04
C GLY A 376 -1.61 3.36 10.12
N ALA A 377 -1.56 2.57 9.05
CA ALA A 377 -2.67 2.40 8.13
C ALA A 377 -3.88 1.76 8.83
N ALA A 378 -3.67 0.72 9.64
CA ALA A 378 -4.75 0.08 10.39
C ALA A 378 -5.51 1.07 11.27
N ARG A 379 -4.82 1.96 11.99
CA ARG A 379 -5.46 3.01 12.83
C ARG A 379 -6.17 4.04 11.99
N ARG A 380 -5.52 4.52 10.91
CA ARG A 380 -6.08 5.58 10.08
C ARG A 380 -7.39 5.16 9.42
N TYR A 381 -7.50 3.89 9.03
CA TYR A 381 -8.63 3.39 8.26
C TYR A 381 -9.60 2.51 9.06
N GLY A 382 -9.51 2.56 10.41
CA GLY A 382 -10.47 1.90 11.30
C GLY A 382 -10.37 0.37 11.35
N LEU A 383 -9.21 -0.20 10.96
CA LEU A 383 -8.96 -1.64 10.93
C LEU A 383 -8.18 -2.15 12.16
N TRP A 384 -7.75 -1.25 13.05
CA TRP A 384 -6.86 -1.56 14.16
C TRP A 384 -7.38 -2.63 15.12
N GLN A 385 -8.69 -2.79 15.25
CA GLN A 385 -9.26 -3.81 16.15
C GLN A 385 -8.88 -5.23 15.74
N ALA A 386 -8.79 -5.49 14.43
CA ALA A 386 -8.48 -6.81 13.89
C ALA A 386 -7.09 -6.93 13.23
N LYS A 387 -6.55 -5.85 12.68
CA LYS A 387 -5.38 -5.86 11.81
C LYS A 387 -4.19 -5.07 12.39
N GLY A 388 -3.04 -5.12 11.75
CA GLY A 388 -1.94 -4.17 11.91
C GLY A 388 -0.97 -4.45 13.06
N SER A 389 -1.09 -5.55 13.79
CA SER A 389 -0.09 -5.96 14.79
C SER A 389 -0.23 -7.42 15.20
N LEU A 390 0.87 -8.01 15.70
CA LEU A 390 0.86 -9.34 16.33
C LEU A 390 0.43 -9.19 17.80
N LEU A 391 -0.88 -9.28 18.05
CA LEU A 391 -1.48 -9.26 19.38
C LEU A 391 -2.56 -10.34 19.48
N PRO A 392 -2.77 -10.94 20.68
CA PRO A 392 -3.90 -11.84 20.89
C PRO A 392 -5.23 -11.21 20.49
N SER A 393 -6.14 -12.01 19.99
CA SER A 393 -7.47 -11.68 19.43
C SER A 393 -7.49 -11.01 18.06
N LYS A 394 -6.35 -10.53 17.54
CA LYS A 394 -6.27 -10.00 16.18
C LYS A 394 -6.23 -11.14 15.14
N ASP A 395 -6.53 -10.79 13.91
CA ASP A 395 -6.37 -11.71 12.79
C ASP A 395 -4.91 -12.17 12.71
N ALA A 396 -4.71 -13.46 12.49
CA ALA A 396 -3.38 -14.03 12.34
C ALA A 396 -2.82 -13.71 10.94
N ASP A 397 -2.64 -12.40 10.68
CA ASP A 397 -2.00 -11.86 9.48
C ASP A 397 -0.51 -11.76 9.76
N ILE A 398 0.28 -12.65 9.17
CA ILE A 398 1.68 -12.85 9.54
C ILE A 398 2.53 -12.95 8.29
N VAL A 399 3.66 -12.23 8.29
CA VAL A 399 4.71 -12.38 7.28
C VAL A 399 5.91 -13.08 7.92
N LEU A 400 6.33 -14.18 7.32
CA LEU A 400 7.55 -14.88 7.71
C LEU A 400 8.69 -14.51 6.77
N VAL A 401 9.81 -14.08 7.34
CA VAL A 401 11.00 -13.60 6.62
C VAL A 401 12.23 -14.41 7.03
N ASP A 402 13.00 -14.84 6.06
CA ASP A 402 14.35 -15.36 6.27
C ASP A 402 15.35 -14.17 6.24
N PRO A 403 15.94 -13.78 7.38
CA PRO A 403 16.83 -12.61 7.45
C PRO A 403 18.22 -12.87 6.86
N GLU A 404 18.62 -14.13 6.72
CA GLU A 404 19.97 -14.51 6.26
C GLU A 404 20.09 -14.51 4.73
N HIS A 405 18.94 -14.41 4.03
CA HIS A 405 18.91 -14.42 2.57
C HIS A 405 18.49 -13.06 2.02
N THR A 406 18.98 -12.75 0.84
CA THR A 406 18.53 -11.60 0.05
C THR A 406 17.48 -12.02 -0.96
N SER A 407 16.64 -11.06 -1.39
CA SER A 407 15.75 -11.20 -2.53
C SER A 407 16.14 -10.21 -3.63
N ARG A 408 16.06 -10.63 -4.88
CA ARG A 408 16.21 -9.74 -6.03
C ARG A 408 14.85 -9.46 -6.62
N VAL A 409 14.59 -8.21 -6.95
CA VAL A 409 13.36 -7.85 -7.70
C VAL A 409 13.55 -8.28 -9.15
N VAL A 410 12.88 -9.37 -9.52
CA VAL A 410 12.95 -9.97 -10.86
C VAL A 410 11.57 -9.83 -11.52
N PRO A 411 11.43 -9.10 -12.64
CA PRO A 411 10.15 -8.90 -13.32
C PRO A 411 9.40 -10.19 -13.63
N SER A 412 10.10 -11.25 -14.05
CA SER A 412 9.48 -12.55 -14.38
C SER A 412 8.92 -13.30 -13.16
N THR A 413 9.27 -12.89 -11.93
CA THR A 413 8.74 -13.48 -10.69
C THR A 413 7.59 -12.66 -10.08
N MET A 414 7.24 -11.52 -10.67
CA MET A 414 6.09 -10.74 -10.27
C MET A 414 4.79 -11.45 -10.69
N MET A 415 3.76 -11.31 -9.86
CA MET A 415 2.42 -11.86 -10.10
C MET A 415 1.44 -10.79 -10.60
N SER A 416 1.84 -9.51 -10.61
CA SER A 416 1.13 -8.40 -11.22
C SER A 416 1.08 -8.55 -12.75
N LYS A 417 0.03 -8.06 -13.39
CA LYS A 417 -0.08 -8.06 -14.87
C LYS A 417 0.96 -7.17 -15.53
N SER A 418 1.34 -6.07 -14.87
CA SER A 418 2.47 -5.26 -15.29
C SER A 418 3.71 -5.57 -14.46
N THR A 419 4.83 -5.76 -15.14
CA THR A 419 6.14 -6.03 -14.53
C THR A 419 7.16 -4.92 -14.78
N ILE A 420 6.70 -3.78 -15.33
CA ILE A 420 7.54 -2.61 -15.62
C ILE A 420 7.73 -1.81 -14.34
N THR A 421 8.87 -1.97 -13.69
CA THR A 421 9.19 -1.35 -12.40
C THR A 421 10.62 -0.81 -12.37
N PRO A 422 10.86 0.37 -11.78
CA PRO A 422 12.21 0.89 -11.60
C PRO A 422 13.01 0.10 -10.55
N PHE A 423 12.35 -0.72 -9.74
CA PHE A 423 12.99 -1.59 -8.75
C PHE A 423 13.65 -2.83 -9.37
N ALA A 424 13.44 -3.12 -10.66
CA ALA A 424 13.99 -4.29 -11.33
C ALA A 424 15.52 -4.42 -11.13
N GLY A 425 15.96 -5.58 -10.71
CA GLY A 425 17.36 -5.89 -10.41
C GLY A 425 17.84 -5.46 -9.03
N MET A 426 17.05 -4.69 -8.25
CA MET A 426 17.41 -4.29 -6.89
C MET A 426 17.52 -5.53 -5.99
N VAL A 427 18.58 -5.58 -5.18
CA VAL A 427 18.80 -6.64 -4.19
C VAL A 427 18.42 -6.11 -2.82
N LEU A 428 17.51 -6.78 -2.15
CA LEU A 428 16.95 -6.39 -0.86
C LEU A 428 17.33 -7.43 0.19
N SER A 429 17.71 -6.98 1.38
CA SER A 429 18.01 -7.84 2.52
C SER A 429 16.73 -8.42 3.11
N GLY A 430 16.75 -9.71 3.41
CA GLY A 430 15.58 -10.48 3.84
C GLY A 430 14.78 -11.04 2.65
N ARG A 431 14.27 -12.27 2.84
CA ARG A 431 13.43 -12.94 1.85
C ARG A 431 12.11 -13.37 2.50
N ILE A 432 10.99 -12.96 1.89
CA ILE A 432 9.68 -13.42 2.33
C ILE A 432 9.54 -14.91 2.03
N GLU A 433 9.36 -15.70 3.07
CA GLU A 433 9.11 -17.14 2.98
C GLU A 433 7.61 -17.44 2.92
N GLY A 434 6.79 -16.67 3.64
CA GLY A 434 5.35 -16.88 3.64
C GLY A 434 4.55 -15.68 4.10
N THR A 435 3.35 -15.57 3.54
CA THR A 435 2.34 -14.58 3.92
C THR A 435 1.07 -15.30 4.32
N PHE A 436 0.66 -15.09 5.55
CA PHE A 436 -0.53 -15.72 6.15
C PHE A 436 -1.61 -14.65 6.35
N VAL A 437 -2.82 -14.95 5.91
CA VAL A 437 -4.00 -14.11 6.13
C VAL A 437 -4.98 -14.91 6.99
N ARG A 438 -5.33 -14.37 8.14
CA ARG A 438 -6.19 -15.07 9.12
C ARG A 438 -5.70 -16.51 9.38
N GLY A 439 -4.38 -16.65 9.57
CA GLY A 439 -3.73 -17.92 9.88
C GLY A 439 -3.61 -18.92 8.73
N THR A 440 -4.15 -18.61 7.56
CA THR A 440 -4.04 -19.46 6.36
C THR A 440 -2.85 -18.97 5.52
N PRO A 441 -1.93 -19.85 5.10
CA PRO A 441 -0.85 -19.48 4.19
C PRO A 441 -1.44 -19.14 2.81
N VAL A 442 -1.34 -17.87 2.41
CA VAL A 442 -1.81 -17.39 1.09
C VAL A 442 -0.67 -17.46 0.08
N TYR A 443 0.52 -17.00 0.47
CA TYR A 443 1.73 -17.14 -0.32
C TYR A 443 2.76 -17.97 0.44
N ALA A 444 3.45 -18.84 -0.26
CA ALA A 444 4.62 -19.55 0.25
C ALA A 444 5.74 -19.59 -0.80
N SER A 445 6.97 -19.37 -0.34
CA SER A 445 8.16 -19.70 -1.12
C SER A 445 8.19 -21.19 -1.45
N VAL A 446 8.95 -21.60 -2.45
CA VAL A 446 9.11 -23.03 -2.79
C VAL A 446 9.54 -23.84 -1.55
N ARG A 447 10.42 -23.28 -0.72
CA ARG A 447 10.89 -23.90 0.52
C ARG A 447 9.78 -24.08 1.55
N LEU A 448 9.01 -23.02 1.83
CA LEU A 448 7.93 -23.08 2.80
C LEU A 448 6.79 -23.97 2.32
N ALA A 449 6.42 -23.91 1.02
CA ALA A 449 5.40 -24.77 0.44
C ALA A 449 5.75 -26.25 0.58
N ALA A 450 7.03 -26.61 0.45
CA ALA A 450 7.51 -27.97 0.69
C ALA A 450 7.35 -28.36 2.17
N ALA A 451 7.70 -27.48 3.11
CA ALA A 451 7.54 -27.71 4.54
C ALA A 451 6.06 -27.87 4.97
N LEU A 452 5.14 -27.15 4.30
CA LEU A 452 3.70 -27.25 4.53
C LEU A 452 3.04 -28.43 3.78
N GLY A 453 3.78 -29.23 3.01
CA GLY A 453 3.22 -30.31 2.19
C GLY A 453 2.24 -29.83 1.10
N SER A 454 2.35 -28.56 0.69
CA SER A 454 1.38 -27.89 -0.19
C SER A 454 1.78 -27.90 -1.67
N GLN A 455 2.85 -28.61 -2.04
CA GLN A 455 3.31 -28.74 -3.43
C GLN A 455 2.19 -29.39 -4.29
N GLY A 456 1.85 -28.73 -5.39
CA GLY A 456 0.80 -29.20 -6.31
C GLY A 456 -0.62 -28.66 -6.08
N ARG A 457 -0.82 -27.76 -5.11
CA ARG A 457 -2.11 -27.12 -4.82
C ARG A 457 -2.16 -25.61 -5.18
N ALA A 458 -1.22 -25.13 -6.01
CA ALA A 458 -1.10 -23.71 -6.29
C ALA A 458 -2.20 -23.21 -7.25
N THR A 459 -2.78 -22.04 -6.95
CA THR A 459 -3.65 -21.27 -7.84
C THR A 459 -2.83 -20.50 -8.87
N LEU A 460 -1.75 -19.85 -8.42
CA LEU A 460 -0.74 -19.19 -9.24
C LEU A 460 0.65 -19.58 -8.72
N SER A 461 1.62 -19.75 -9.61
CA SER A 461 2.98 -20.08 -9.21
C SER A 461 4.01 -19.57 -10.21
N ASN A 462 5.21 -19.31 -9.72
CA ASN A 462 6.40 -19.03 -10.50
C ASN A 462 7.64 -19.60 -9.77
N GLU A 463 8.85 -19.29 -10.25
CA GLU A 463 10.09 -19.79 -9.66
C GLU A 463 10.37 -19.29 -8.23
N ALA A 464 9.76 -18.19 -7.81
CA ALA A 464 9.94 -17.62 -6.46
C ALA A 464 9.01 -18.24 -5.42
N GLY A 465 7.81 -18.69 -5.82
CA GLY A 465 6.82 -19.24 -4.90
C GLY A 465 5.44 -19.39 -5.51
N MET A 466 4.44 -19.60 -4.65
CA MET A 466 3.11 -19.95 -5.09
C MET A 466 2.01 -19.40 -4.18
N ILE A 467 0.84 -19.17 -4.78
CA ILE A 467 -0.42 -18.85 -4.10
C ILE A 467 -1.16 -20.15 -3.77
N LEU A 468 -1.47 -20.34 -2.49
CA LEU A 468 -2.01 -21.60 -1.95
C LEU A 468 -3.53 -21.56 -1.69
N VAL A 469 -4.17 -20.41 -1.83
CA VAL A 469 -5.62 -20.24 -1.64
C VAL A 469 -6.33 -20.04 -2.97
N GLN A 470 -7.63 -20.36 -2.99
CA GLN A 470 -8.45 -20.13 -4.17
C GLN A 470 -8.90 -18.66 -4.24
N PRO A 471 -9.20 -18.14 -5.45
CA PRO A 471 -9.84 -16.85 -5.62
C PRO A 471 -11.12 -16.76 -4.79
N GLY A 472 -11.40 -15.59 -4.20
CA GLY A 472 -12.50 -15.39 -3.25
C GLY A 472 -12.15 -15.71 -1.80
N PHE A 473 -10.90 -16.03 -1.48
CA PHE A 473 -10.46 -16.22 -0.10
C PHE A 473 -10.44 -14.89 0.69
N GLY A 474 -10.12 -13.79 0.04
CA GLY A 474 -10.07 -12.45 0.64
C GLY A 474 -11.43 -11.97 1.12
N LYS A 475 -11.46 -11.27 2.25
CA LYS A 475 -12.68 -10.68 2.82
C LYS A 475 -12.76 -9.20 2.53
N PHE A 476 -13.96 -8.73 2.19
CA PHE A 476 -14.26 -7.30 2.14
C PHE A 476 -14.35 -6.74 3.56
N LEU A 477 -13.52 -5.74 3.84
CA LEU A 477 -13.44 -5.07 5.14
C LEU A 477 -14.12 -3.70 5.08
N THR A 478 -14.76 -3.33 6.18
CA THR A 478 -15.36 -2.01 6.37
C THR A 478 -14.76 -1.34 7.60
N TRP A 479 -15.03 -0.06 7.77
CA TRP A 479 -14.59 0.68 8.95
C TRP A 479 -15.10 0.02 10.24
N GLY A 480 -14.19 -0.17 11.20
CA GLY A 480 -14.52 -0.82 12.47
C GLY A 480 -14.56 -2.35 12.41
N TYR A 481 -14.02 -2.96 11.37
CA TYR A 481 -13.87 -4.42 11.26
C TYR A 481 -13.17 -5.01 12.50
N ARG A 482 -13.73 -6.12 13.04
CA ARG A 482 -13.31 -6.77 14.30
C ARG A 482 -13.02 -8.26 14.11
#